data_d065cc74b86cbf20294e196c8a8b0c55
#
_entry.id   d065cc74b86cbf20294e196c8a8b0c55
#
_cell.length_a   1.000
_cell.length_b   1.000
_cell.length_c   1.000
_cell.angle_alpha   90.00
_cell.angle_beta   90.00
_cell.angle_gamma   90.00
#
_symmetry.space_group_name_H-M   'P 1'
#
loop_
_entity.id
_entity.type
_entity.pdbx_description
1 polymer ?
#
loop_
_entity_poly.entity_id
_entity_poly.type
_entity_poly.pdbx_seq_one_letter_code
_entity_poly.pdbx_strand_id
1 'polypeptide(L)'
;LGAYSTFANYGNYIKPEMIWRIEDANGRVMKEVKPVLKEVMNELYAYTMIDLMKGVAEFGTASGELSRRGVDKNVEIAAKTGTTQNNSDGWFIGITPNLATGVWVGWEDRATHFRGTGEGQGAKMALPIWAIFMKKVWADKELGVSPDDKFIKPSNWTGSCSDLQGLGGYGDEGGLQTIDELKAPKVEENQNHTPRSSGKKEENVNENINTGEEIDFNK
;
A
#
# COMPACT_ATOMS: atom_id res chain seq x y z
N LEU A 1 -0.99 -0.16 0.41
CA LEU A 1 -0.51 -1.02 -0.68
C LEU A 1 -0.74 -0.35 -2.05
N GLY A 2 -1.92 0.22 -2.30
CA GLY A 2 -2.23 0.89 -3.58
C GLY A 2 -1.21 1.96 -4.00
N ALA A 3 -0.70 2.76 -3.06
CA ALA A 3 0.36 3.73 -3.36
C ALA A 3 1.67 3.06 -3.81
N TYR A 4 2.02 1.94 -3.21
CA TYR A 4 3.21 1.19 -3.60
C TYR A 4 3.06 0.49 -4.95
N SER A 5 1.86 -0.03 -5.26
CA SER A 5 1.60 -0.66 -6.57
C SER A 5 1.68 0.35 -7.72
N THR A 6 1.48 1.64 -7.46
CA THR A 6 1.62 2.71 -8.45
C THR A 6 3.03 2.77 -9.03
N PHE A 7 4.06 2.53 -8.23
CA PHE A 7 5.45 2.50 -8.71
C PHE A 7 5.67 1.36 -9.72
N ALA A 8 5.19 0.14 -9.41
CA ALA A 8 5.28 -1.00 -10.33
C ALA A 8 4.42 -0.83 -11.59
N ASN A 9 3.37 -0.01 -11.50
CA ASN A 9 2.45 0.27 -12.60
C ASN A 9 2.79 1.58 -13.34
N TYR A 10 4.07 1.88 -13.49
CA TYR A 10 4.60 2.99 -14.28
C TYR A 10 4.04 4.37 -13.90
N GLY A 11 3.73 4.57 -12.62
CA GLY A 11 3.16 5.82 -12.13
C GLY A 11 1.64 5.91 -12.22
N ASN A 12 0.97 4.86 -12.67
CA ASN A 12 -0.47 4.81 -12.78
C ASN A 12 -1.09 4.19 -11.50
N TYR A 13 -1.92 4.96 -10.83
CA TYR A 13 -2.68 4.50 -9.69
C TYR A 13 -3.96 3.81 -10.14
N ILE A 14 -4.22 2.64 -9.57
CA ILE A 14 -5.51 1.96 -9.65
C ILE A 14 -6.05 1.83 -8.24
N LYS A 15 -7.29 2.28 -8.03
CA LYS A 15 -7.95 2.10 -6.74
C LYS A 15 -8.11 0.62 -6.43
N PRO A 16 -7.60 0.13 -5.29
CA PRO A 16 -7.80 -1.26 -4.91
C PRO A 16 -9.29 -1.57 -4.69
N GLU A 17 -9.77 -2.61 -5.34
CA GLU A 17 -11.15 -3.08 -5.20
C GLU A 17 -11.14 -4.52 -4.67
N MET A 18 -11.96 -4.79 -3.67
CA MET A 18 -12.08 -6.13 -3.06
C MET A 18 -13.07 -7.01 -3.81
N ILE A 19 -14.07 -6.38 -4.45
CA ILE A 19 -15.12 -7.07 -5.21
C ILE A 19 -15.10 -6.50 -6.61
N TRP A 20 -14.68 -7.29 -7.57
CA TRP A 20 -14.59 -6.87 -8.97
C TRP A 20 -15.81 -7.29 -9.81
N ARG A 21 -16.51 -8.36 -9.39
CA ARG A 21 -17.66 -8.89 -10.11
C ARG A 21 -18.68 -9.51 -9.16
N ILE A 22 -19.95 -9.27 -9.42
CA ILE A 22 -21.10 -9.85 -8.72
C ILE A 22 -21.99 -10.52 -9.75
N GLU A 23 -22.32 -11.79 -9.54
CA GLU A 23 -23.22 -12.57 -10.38
C GLU A 23 -24.42 -13.03 -9.57
N ASP A 24 -25.55 -13.24 -10.25
CA ASP A 24 -26.70 -13.91 -9.67
C ASP A 24 -26.52 -15.45 -9.67
N ALA A 25 -27.48 -16.18 -9.10
CA ALA A 25 -27.45 -17.63 -9.03
C ALA A 25 -27.45 -18.34 -10.42
N ASN A 26 -27.77 -17.62 -11.49
CA ASN A 26 -27.82 -18.14 -12.85
C ASN A 26 -26.56 -17.75 -13.66
N GLY A 27 -25.55 -17.12 -13.02
CA GLY A 27 -24.33 -16.66 -13.66
C GLY A 27 -24.47 -15.34 -14.44
N ARG A 28 -25.61 -14.64 -14.30
CA ARG A 28 -25.79 -13.32 -14.93
C ARG A 28 -25.00 -12.27 -14.14
N VAL A 29 -24.16 -11.52 -14.84
CA VAL A 29 -23.39 -10.42 -14.26
C VAL A 29 -24.32 -9.30 -13.80
N MET A 30 -24.39 -9.07 -12.51
CA MET A 30 -25.15 -7.99 -11.88
C MET A 30 -24.34 -6.70 -11.80
N LYS A 31 -23.04 -6.83 -11.53
CA LYS A 31 -22.11 -5.70 -11.45
C LYS A 31 -20.71 -6.16 -11.81
N GLU A 32 -20.02 -5.36 -12.58
CA GLU A 32 -18.58 -5.52 -12.86
C GLU A 32 -17.88 -4.20 -12.65
N VAL A 33 -16.79 -4.21 -11.90
CA VAL A 33 -15.97 -3.03 -11.64
C VAL A 33 -14.87 -3.02 -12.69
N LYS A 34 -14.84 -1.95 -13.50
CA LYS A 34 -13.73 -1.71 -14.43
C LYS A 34 -12.69 -0.85 -13.72
N PRO A 35 -11.44 -1.30 -13.65
CA PRO A 35 -10.39 -0.50 -13.05
C PRO A 35 -10.19 0.80 -13.85
N VAL A 36 -10.11 1.91 -13.13
CA VAL A 36 -9.79 3.22 -13.71
C VAL A 36 -8.35 3.55 -13.38
N LEU A 37 -7.54 3.71 -14.41
CA LEU A 37 -6.16 4.17 -14.27
C LEU A 37 -6.16 5.69 -14.12
N LYS A 38 -5.37 6.15 -13.15
CA LYS A 38 -5.08 7.56 -12.97
C LYS A 38 -3.56 7.74 -12.93
N GLU A 39 -3.01 8.42 -13.92
CA GLU A 39 -1.61 8.83 -13.89
C GLU A 39 -1.41 9.83 -12.73
N VAL A 40 -0.52 9.50 -11.80
CA VAL A 40 -0.22 10.31 -10.62
C VAL A 40 1.25 10.70 -10.56
N MET A 41 2.09 10.06 -11.35
CA MET A 41 3.49 10.42 -11.54
C MET A 41 4.00 9.93 -12.88
N ASN A 42 5.07 10.53 -13.36
CA ASN A 42 5.75 10.10 -14.58
C ASN A 42 6.43 8.75 -14.39
N GLU A 43 6.47 7.94 -15.46
CA GLU A 43 7.11 6.62 -15.49
C GLU A 43 8.56 6.65 -15.01
N LEU A 44 9.33 7.67 -15.38
CA LEU A 44 10.73 7.82 -14.98
C LEU A 44 10.88 7.95 -13.45
N TYR A 45 10.01 8.74 -12.80
CA TYR A 45 10.00 8.84 -11.34
C TYR A 45 9.56 7.55 -10.66
N ALA A 46 8.56 6.89 -11.23
CA ALA A 46 8.09 5.60 -10.73
C ALA A 46 9.20 4.57 -10.77
N TYR A 47 9.92 4.46 -11.88
CA TYR A 47 11.04 3.53 -12.02
C TYR A 47 12.22 3.92 -11.11
N THR A 48 12.54 5.21 -11.00
CA THR A 48 13.59 5.66 -10.07
C THR A 48 13.30 5.26 -8.63
N MET A 49 12.03 5.35 -8.22
CA MET A 49 11.62 4.87 -6.89
C MET A 49 11.77 3.34 -6.78
N ILE A 50 11.40 2.58 -7.80
CA ILE A 50 11.62 1.12 -7.84
C ILE A 50 13.13 0.81 -7.69
N ASP A 51 13.99 1.51 -8.42
CA ASP A 51 15.44 1.29 -8.38
C ASP A 51 16.02 1.57 -6.98
N LEU A 52 15.60 2.68 -6.35
CA LEU A 52 15.99 2.99 -4.97
C LEU A 52 15.49 1.90 -3.98
N MET A 53 14.28 1.40 -4.17
CA MET A 53 13.70 0.38 -3.32
C MET A 53 14.32 -1.00 -3.55
N LYS A 54 14.88 -1.30 -4.72
CA LYS A 54 15.66 -2.53 -4.98
C LYS A 54 16.87 -2.58 -4.05
N GLY A 55 17.50 -1.46 -3.79
CA GLY A 55 18.61 -1.38 -2.85
C GLY A 55 18.30 -1.92 -1.45
N VAL A 56 17.05 -1.83 -0.99
CA VAL A 56 16.61 -2.40 0.30
C VAL A 56 16.73 -3.93 0.31
N ALA A 57 16.40 -4.58 -0.81
CA ALA A 57 16.47 -6.03 -0.98
C ALA A 57 17.88 -6.52 -1.31
N GLU A 58 18.64 -5.78 -2.09
CA GLU A 58 19.96 -6.18 -2.60
C GLU A 58 21.07 -6.05 -1.54
N PHE A 59 21.15 -4.92 -0.86
CA PHE A 59 22.20 -4.61 0.12
C PHE A 59 21.71 -3.92 1.39
N GLY A 60 20.42 -3.56 1.48
CA GLY A 60 19.83 -2.83 2.60
C GLY A 60 19.27 -3.74 3.69
N THR A 61 18.26 -3.20 4.40
CA THR A 61 17.71 -3.81 5.62
C THR A 61 17.02 -5.16 5.41
N ALA A 62 16.65 -5.51 4.17
CA ALA A 62 15.99 -6.77 3.85
C ALA A 62 16.94 -7.86 3.34
N SER A 63 18.11 -7.50 2.79
CA SER A 63 18.98 -8.41 2.04
C SER A 63 19.40 -9.67 2.82
N GLY A 64 19.85 -9.49 4.06
CA GLY A 64 20.31 -10.60 4.91
C GLY A 64 19.19 -11.58 5.29
N GLU A 65 17.97 -11.07 5.51
CA GLU A 65 16.84 -11.92 5.87
C GLU A 65 16.24 -12.62 4.64
N LEU A 66 16.14 -11.94 3.49
CA LEU A 66 15.74 -12.55 2.22
C LEU A 66 16.67 -13.74 1.87
N SER A 67 17.98 -13.53 1.95
CA SER A 67 18.97 -14.58 1.70
C SER A 67 18.82 -15.74 2.69
N ARG A 68 18.63 -15.45 3.99
CA ARG A 68 18.40 -16.48 5.02
C ARG A 68 17.14 -17.31 4.75
N ARG A 69 16.11 -16.69 4.17
CA ARG A 69 14.86 -17.36 3.79
C ARG A 69 14.93 -18.08 2.44
N GLY A 70 16.09 -18.06 1.79
CA GLY A 70 16.32 -18.75 0.52
C GLY A 70 15.58 -18.09 -0.66
N VAL A 71 15.44 -16.77 -0.62
CA VAL A 71 15.04 -15.99 -1.79
C VAL A 71 16.27 -15.77 -2.65
N ASP A 72 16.18 -16.13 -3.93
CA ASP A 72 17.27 -15.99 -4.88
C ASP A 72 17.62 -14.51 -5.09
N LYS A 73 18.91 -14.20 -5.14
CA LYS A 73 19.40 -12.83 -5.35
C LYS A 73 19.10 -12.27 -6.74
N ASN A 74 18.80 -13.15 -7.71
CA ASN A 74 18.47 -12.75 -9.07
C ASN A 74 17.01 -12.30 -9.22
N VAL A 75 16.18 -12.55 -8.20
CA VAL A 75 14.80 -12.08 -8.18
C VAL A 75 14.78 -10.57 -7.97
N GLU A 76 14.15 -9.83 -8.85
CA GLU A 76 14.00 -8.39 -8.68
C GLU A 76 12.88 -8.06 -7.68
N ILE A 77 13.29 -7.47 -6.58
CA ILE A 77 12.39 -7.08 -5.48
C ILE A 77 12.68 -5.64 -5.11
N ALA A 78 11.70 -4.78 -5.27
CA ALA A 78 11.71 -3.45 -4.68
C ALA A 78 11.00 -3.52 -3.34
N ALA A 79 11.62 -3.09 -2.25
CA ALA A 79 11.08 -3.32 -0.92
C ALA A 79 11.23 -2.13 0.03
N LYS A 80 10.41 -2.14 1.10
CA LYS A 80 10.54 -1.20 2.21
C LYS A 80 10.13 -1.87 3.52
N THR A 81 10.97 -1.72 4.53
CA THR A 81 10.67 -2.10 5.90
C THR A 81 10.04 -0.93 6.66
N GLY A 82 9.15 -1.23 7.59
CA GLY A 82 8.64 -0.29 8.57
C GLY A 82 8.78 -0.87 9.97
N THR A 83 9.16 -0.04 10.93
CA THR A 83 9.25 -0.43 12.34
C THR A 83 8.78 0.76 13.15
N THR A 84 7.79 0.56 14.01
CA THR A 84 7.32 1.61 14.90
C THR A 84 8.27 1.77 16.09
N GLN A 85 8.21 2.94 16.69
CA GLN A 85 8.90 3.17 17.97
C GLN A 85 8.40 2.15 18.98
N ASN A 86 9.31 1.72 19.88
CA ASN A 86 9.04 0.71 20.88
C ASN A 86 8.81 -0.71 20.30
N ASN A 87 9.08 -0.96 19.03
CA ASN A 87 8.96 -2.29 18.38
C ASN A 87 7.57 -2.95 18.56
N SER A 88 6.50 -2.16 18.61
CA SER A 88 5.13 -2.66 18.82
C SER A 88 4.55 -3.27 17.54
N ASP A 89 4.97 -2.77 16.38
CA ASP A 89 4.55 -3.31 15.10
C ASP A 89 5.60 -3.10 14.02
N GLY A 90 5.52 -3.90 12.98
CA GLY A 90 6.42 -3.84 11.84
C GLY A 90 5.72 -4.15 10.53
N TRP A 91 6.17 -3.46 9.50
CA TRP A 91 5.73 -3.64 8.13
C TRP A 91 6.86 -4.18 7.26
N PHE A 92 6.50 -4.99 6.31
CA PHE A 92 7.30 -5.25 5.13
C PHE A 92 6.43 -5.16 3.89
N ILE A 93 6.78 -4.27 2.97
CA ILE A 93 6.18 -4.20 1.65
C ILE A 93 7.24 -4.62 0.64
N GLY A 94 6.91 -5.62 -0.17
CA GLY A 94 7.72 -6.08 -1.27
C GLY A 94 6.93 -6.03 -2.57
N ILE A 95 7.57 -5.51 -3.59
CA ILE A 95 7.03 -5.35 -4.94
C ILE A 95 7.91 -6.16 -5.87
N THR A 96 7.29 -7.01 -6.65
CA THR A 96 7.85 -7.64 -7.84
C THR A 96 7.21 -7.02 -9.08
N PRO A 97 7.70 -7.26 -10.30
CA PRO A 97 7.13 -6.63 -11.49
C PRO A 97 5.61 -6.77 -11.63
N ASN A 98 5.06 -7.92 -11.22
CA ASN A 98 3.65 -8.25 -11.42
C ASN A 98 2.82 -8.33 -10.13
N LEU A 99 3.44 -8.12 -8.95
CA LEU A 99 2.75 -8.28 -7.68
C LEU A 99 3.31 -7.34 -6.60
N ALA A 100 2.44 -6.56 -5.98
CA ALA A 100 2.75 -5.78 -4.78
C ALA A 100 2.09 -6.43 -3.56
N THR A 101 2.87 -6.78 -2.54
CA THR A 101 2.38 -7.41 -1.32
C THR A 101 2.90 -6.72 -0.08
N GLY A 102 2.09 -6.68 0.95
CA GLY A 102 2.45 -6.09 2.22
C GLY A 102 2.07 -7.00 3.38
N VAL A 103 2.95 -7.08 4.37
CA VAL A 103 2.73 -7.80 5.62
C VAL A 103 2.87 -6.83 6.77
N TRP A 104 1.89 -6.84 7.65
CA TRP A 104 1.92 -6.17 8.94
C TRP A 104 1.90 -7.21 10.06
N VAL A 105 2.73 -6.99 11.06
CA VAL A 105 2.77 -7.77 12.30
C VAL A 105 2.74 -6.81 13.45
N GLY A 106 1.81 -7.00 14.35
CA GLY A 106 1.66 -6.13 15.52
C GLY A 106 0.48 -6.57 16.38
N TRP A 107 0.20 -5.78 17.39
CA TRP A 107 -0.93 -5.97 18.27
C TRP A 107 -1.74 -4.67 18.36
N GLU A 108 -2.99 -4.78 18.74
CA GLU A 108 -3.90 -3.64 18.86
C GLU A 108 -3.41 -2.65 19.93
N ASP A 109 -2.94 -3.18 21.05
CA ASP A 109 -2.34 -2.37 22.11
C ASP A 109 -0.82 -2.29 21.96
N ARG A 110 -0.28 -1.08 21.79
CA ARG A 110 1.16 -0.81 21.70
C ARG A 110 1.96 -1.12 22.95
N ALA A 111 1.30 -1.36 24.09
CA ALA A 111 1.96 -1.87 25.29
C ALA A 111 2.53 -3.28 25.07
N THR A 112 1.95 -4.04 24.15
CA THR A 112 2.47 -5.32 23.70
C THR A 112 3.53 -5.08 22.61
N HIS A 113 4.79 -5.30 22.94
CA HIS A 113 5.90 -5.01 22.05
C HIS A 113 7.08 -5.97 22.27
N PHE A 114 7.95 -6.07 21.28
CA PHE A 114 9.23 -6.76 21.43
C PHE A 114 10.21 -5.94 22.26
N ARG A 115 11.06 -6.60 23.05
CA ARG A 115 12.03 -5.94 23.93
C ARG A 115 13.11 -5.17 23.17
N GLY A 116 13.35 -5.49 21.90
CA GLY A 116 14.40 -4.85 21.12
C GLY A 116 14.25 -5.05 19.62
N THR A 117 15.09 -4.35 18.86
CA THR A 117 15.10 -4.38 17.39
C THR A 117 15.55 -5.72 16.81
N GLY A 118 16.25 -6.56 17.60
CA GLY A 118 16.71 -7.88 17.14
C GLY A 118 15.57 -8.76 16.63
N GLU A 119 14.39 -8.64 17.26
CA GLU A 119 13.17 -9.39 16.92
C GLU A 119 12.06 -8.47 16.44
N GLY A 120 11.98 -7.24 16.96
CA GLY A 120 10.87 -6.32 16.80
C GLY A 120 10.98 -5.36 15.61
N GLN A 121 11.85 -5.60 14.64
CA GLN A 121 11.89 -4.81 13.41
C GLN A 121 11.13 -5.50 12.26
N GLY A 122 10.57 -4.72 11.34
CA GLY A 122 9.80 -5.23 10.21
C GLY A 122 10.53 -6.28 9.38
N ALA A 123 11.85 -6.16 9.25
CA ALA A 123 12.70 -7.17 8.59
C ALA A 123 12.74 -8.51 9.35
N LYS A 124 12.42 -8.55 10.64
CA LYS A 124 12.46 -9.76 11.46
C LYS A 124 11.10 -10.38 11.69
N MET A 125 10.05 -9.57 11.83
CA MET A 125 8.72 -10.08 12.10
C MET A 125 7.84 -10.17 10.85
N ALA A 126 7.87 -9.22 9.93
CA ALA A 126 6.99 -9.17 8.75
C ALA A 126 7.62 -9.80 7.50
N LEU A 127 8.90 -9.52 7.21
CA LEU A 127 9.57 -10.04 6.02
C LEU A 127 9.59 -11.59 5.95
N PRO A 128 9.81 -12.35 7.03
CA PRO A 128 9.77 -13.82 6.95
C PRO A 128 8.44 -14.37 6.44
N ILE A 129 7.33 -13.77 6.86
CA ILE A 129 6.00 -14.14 6.40
C ILE A 129 5.85 -13.84 4.91
N TRP A 130 6.29 -12.64 4.49
CA TRP A 130 6.32 -12.24 3.10
C TRP A 130 7.13 -13.21 2.24
N ALA A 131 8.32 -13.59 2.68
CA ALA A 131 9.20 -14.49 1.92
C ALA A 131 8.58 -15.89 1.76
N ILE A 132 7.92 -16.42 2.80
CA ILE A 132 7.21 -17.71 2.73
C ILE A 132 6.04 -17.62 1.76
N PHE A 133 5.27 -16.53 1.82
CA PHE A 133 4.15 -16.28 0.92
C PHE A 133 4.63 -16.21 -0.54
N MET A 134 5.64 -15.41 -0.84
CA MET A 134 6.15 -15.25 -2.22
C MET A 134 6.74 -16.55 -2.78
N LYS A 135 7.41 -17.34 -1.97
CA LYS A 135 7.89 -18.67 -2.42
C LYS A 135 6.75 -19.59 -2.85
N LYS A 136 5.59 -19.51 -2.19
CA LYS A 136 4.39 -20.25 -2.61
C LYS A 136 3.81 -19.69 -3.89
N VAL A 137 3.75 -18.35 -4.02
CA VAL A 137 3.27 -17.67 -5.24
C VAL A 137 4.14 -18.07 -6.45
N TRP A 138 5.46 -18.02 -6.31
CA TRP A 138 6.37 -18.41 -7.40
C TRP A 138 6.36 -19.90 -7.74
N ALA A 139 5.98 -20.74 -6.79
CA ALA A 139 5.81 -22.18 -7.04
C ALA A 139 4.54 -22.50 -7.82
N ASP A 140 3.51 -21.65 -7.72
CA ASP A 140 2.23 -21.82 -8.40
C ASP A 140 2.26 -21.13 -9.77
N LYS A 141 2.39 -21.94 -10.83
CA LYS A 141 2.50 -21.45 -12.20
C LYS A 141 1.18 -20.89 -12.76
N GLU A 142 0.05 -21.20 -12.15
CA GLU A 142 -1.26 -20.71 -12.59
C GLU A 142 -1.46 -19.22 -12.27
N LEU A 143 -0.71 -18.70 -11.28
CA LEU A 143 -0.79 -17.30 -10.88
C LEU A 143 -0.11 -16.35 -11.87
N GLY A 144 0.71 -16.85 -12.80
CA GLY A 144 1.41 -16.02 -13.80
C GLY A 144 2.43 -15.04 -13.19
N VAL A 145 2.89 -15.28 -11.97
CA VAL A 145 3.93 -14.47 -11.31
C VAL A 145 5.21 -15.30 -11.20
N SER A 146 6.26 -14.85 -11.88
CA SER A 146 7.54 -15.56 -11.94
C SER A 146 8.63 -14.86 -11.14
N PRO A 147 9.56 -15.61 -10.52
CA PRO A 147 10.77 -15.02 -9.93
C PRO A 147 11.72 -14.48 -11.01
N ASP A 148 11.53 -14.86 -12.29
CA ASP A 148 12.35 -14.41 -13.41
C ASP A 148 11.84 -13.10 -14.02
N ASP A 149 10.66 -12.62 -13.60
CA ASP A 149 10.10 -11.36 -14.08
C ASP A 149 11.02 -10.19 -13.75
N LYS A 150 11.10 -9.21 -14.68
CA LYS A 150 11.96 -8.03 -14.54
C LYS A 150 11.15 -6.75 -14.62
N PHE A 151 11.54 -5.75 -13.83
CA PHE A 151 10.98 -4.41 -13.98
C PHE A 151 11.40 -3.83 -15.33
N ILE A 152 10.44 -3.26 -16.05
CA ILE A 152 10.72 -2.62 -17.32
C ILE A 152 11.34 -1.27 -17.06
N LYS A 153 12.56 -1.11 -17.54
CA LYS A 153 13.34 0.10 -17.41
C LYS A 153 12.97 1.09 -18.51
N PRO A 154 12.59 2.34 -18.20
CA PRO A 154 12.36 3.37 -19.21
C PRO A 154 13.61 3.60 -20.07
N SER A 155 13.43 3.83 -21.36
CA SER A 155 14.55 3.99 -22.32
C SER A 155 15.42 5.21 -22.04
N ASN A 156 14.84 6.24 -21.43
CA ASN A 156 15.49 7.50 -21.08
C ASN A 156 16.08 7.51 -19.66
N TRP A 157 16.04 6.38 -18.92
CA TRP A 157 16.61 6.30 -17.58
C TRP A 157 18.12 6.03 -17.64
N THR A 158 18.94 6.91 -17.08
CA THR A 158 20.41 6.83 -17.13
C THR A 158 21.03 6.27 -15.84
N GLY A 159 20.23 6.11 -14.78
CA GLY A 159 20.74 5.67 -13.47
C GLY A 159 21.42 6.79 -12.68
N SER A 160 21.23 8.03 -13.09
CA SER A 160 21.82 9.19 -12.45
C SER A 160 20.77 10.07 -11.81
N CYS A 161 21.11 10.72 -10.70
CA CYS A 161 20.28 11.77 -10.11
C CYS A 161 20.04 12.92 -11.10
N SER A 162 20.83 13.04 -12.17
CA SER A 162 20.59 14.00 -13.26
C SER A 162 19.29 13.75 -14.01
N ASP A 163 18.78 12.50 -14.01
CA ASP A 163 17.49 12.18 -14.60
C ASP A 163 16.32 12.88 -13.87
N LEU A 164 16.54 13.24 -12.63
CA LEU A 164 15.57 13.95 -11.79
C LEU A 164 15.70 15.48 -11.94
N GLN A 165 16.84 15.98 -12.40
CA GLN A 165 17.11 17.42 -12.49
C GLN A 165 16.37 18.12 -13.64
N GLY A 166 15.96 17.38 -14.67
CA GLY A 166 15.21 17.93 -15.81
C GLY A 166 13.69 18.03 -15.61
N LEU A 167 13.15 17.50 -14.52
CA LEU A 167 11.74 17.28 -14.33
C LEU A 167 11.07 18.15 -13.24
N GLY A 168 11.84 18.94 -12.55
CA GLY A 168 11.36 19.95 -11.62
C GLY A 168 12.47 20.94 -11.43
N GLY A 169 12.30 22.11 -11.98
CA GLY A 169 13.21 23.21 -11.68
C GLY A 169 13.26 23.47 -10.18
N TYR A 170 14.13 22.78 -9.47
CA TYR A 170 14.73 23.32 -8.28
C TYR A 170 15.76 24.37 -8.75
N GLY A 171 15.29 25.35 -9.50
CA GLY A 171 15.95 26.62 -9.66
C GLY A 171 15.67 27.44 -8.42
N ASP A 172 16.66 28.10 -7.91
CA ASP A 172 16.68 28.94 -6.71
C ASP A 172 15.63 30.09 -6.64
N GLU A 173 14.58 30.08 -7.47
CA GLU A 173 13.54 31.11 -7.50
C GLU A 173 12.10 30.59 -7.39
N GLY A 174 11.90 29.25 -7.22
CA GLY A 174 10.59 28.68 -6.98
C GLY A 174 10.55 28.12 -5.56
N GLY A 175 10.09 28.90 -4.60
CA GLY A 175 9.91 28.46 -3.22
C GLY A 175 9.14 27.12 -3.18
N LEU A 176 9.56 26.22 -2.31
CA LEU A 176 8.80 25.05 -1.90
C LEU A 176 7.34 25.49 -1.72
N GLN A 177 6.46 25.06 -2.63
CA GLN A 177 5.03 25.13 -2.35
C GLN A 177 4.80 24.26 -1.11
N THR A 178 4.49 24.92 -0.02
CA THR A 178 4.16 24.23 1.22
C THR A 178 2.93 23.37 0.97
N ILE A 179 2.82 22.27 1.70
CA ILE A 179 1.68 21.32 1.62
C ILE A 179 0.33 22.07 1.70
N ASP A 180 0.31 23.25 2.32
CA ASP A 180 -0.86 24.14 2.43
C ASP A 180 -1.29 24.79 1.11
N GLU A 181 -0.44 24.82 0.09
CA GLU A 181 -0.76 25.35 -1.25
C GLU A 181 -1.30 24.29 -2.22
N LEU A 182 -1.21 23.01 -1.87
CA LEU A 182 -1.89 21.94 -2.57
C LEU A 182 -3.39 21.98 -2.20
N LYS A 183 -4.11 22.95 -2.77
CA LYS A 183 -5.57 22.98 -2.66
C LYS A 183 -6.11 21.63 -3.12
N ALA A 184 -6.81 20.94 -2.22
CA ALA A 184 -7.58 19.77 -2.57
C ALA A 184 -8.41 20.04 -3.84
N PRO A 185 -8.49 19.11 -4.80
CA PRO A 185 -9.31 19.32 -5.98
C PRO A 185 -10.72 19.70 -5.52
N LYS A 186 -11.22 20.84 -6.01
CA LYS A 186 -12.60 21.26 -5.76
C LYS A 186 -13.49 20.15 -6.26
N VAL A 187 -14.17 19.48 -5.35
CA VAL A 187 -15.31 18.61 -5.69
C VAL A 187 -16.37 19.58 -6.20
N GLU A 188 -16.65 19.56 -7.49
CA GLU A 188 -17.82 20.25 -8.04
C GLU A 188 -19.05 19.59 -7.41
N GLU A 189 -19.64 20.27 -6.45
CA GLU A 189 -20.97 19.95 -5.92
C GLU A 189 -21.96 20.15 -7.06
N ASN A 190 -22.47 19.05 -7.57
CA ASN A 190 -23.54 19.04 -8.56
C ASN A 190 -24.83 19.51 -7.87
N GLN A 191 -25.09 20.82 -7.94
CA GLN A 191 -26.29 21.47 -7.42
C GLN A 191 -27.49 21.08 -8.30
N ASN A 192 -28.05 19.89 -8.09
CA ASN A 192 -29.39 19.55 -8.54
C ASN A 192 -30.03 18.54 -7.59
N HIS A 193 -30.31 19.00 -6.39
CA HIS A 193 -31.32 18.37 -5.54
C HIS A 193 -32.11 19.45 -4.78
N THR A 194 -33.27 19.81 -5.31
CA THR A 194 -34.26 20.58 -4.61
C THR A 194 -34.81 19.79 -3.42
N PRO A 195 -34.81 20.34 -2.19
CA PRO A 195 -35.39 19.66 -1.05
C PRO A 195 -36.91 19.80 -1.09
N ARG A 196 -37.62 18.68 -1.12
CA ARG A 196 -39.04 18.62 -0.80
C ARG A 196 -39.24 18.92 0.68
N SER A 197 -39.94 20.01 0.93
CA SER A 197 -40.44 20.37 2.25
C SER A 197 -41.52 19.37 2.71
N SER A 198 -41.36 18.80 3.90
CA SER A 198 -42.48 18.35 4.72
C SER A 198 -42.16 18.51 6.20
N GLY A 199 -42.83 19.32 6.81
CA GLY A 199 -43.35 19.76 8.01
C GLY A 199 -43.19 18.90 9.26
N LYS A 200 -42.78 19.59 10.31
CA LYS A 200 -43.12 19.52 11.75
C LYS A 200 -43.45 18.18 12.39
N LYS A 201 -42.64 17.80 13.40
CA LYS A 201 -43.04 17.89 14.82
C LYS A 201 -41.83 17.55 15.71
N GLU A 202 -41.62 18.48 16.64
CA GLU A 202 -40.81 18.28 17.86
C GLU A 202 -41.57 17.34 18.79
N GLU A 203 -40.87 16.34 19.34
CA GLU A 203 -41.23 15.75 20.63
C GLU A 203 -39.92 15.43 21.40
N ASN A 204 -39.75 16.17 22.47
CA ASN A 204 -38.84 15.91 23.56
C ASN A 204 -39.25 14.62 24.28
N VAL A 205 -38.33 13.67 24.40
CA VAL A 205 -38.37 12.70 25.50
C VAL A 205 -36.96 12.46 26.05
N ASN A 206 -36.72 13.06 27.21
CA ASN A 206 -35.70 12.63 28.15
C ASN A 206 -36.18 11.34 28.79
N GLU A 207 -35.38 10.29 28.75
CA GLU A 207 -35.41 9.29 29.80
C GLU A 207 -34.08 8.55 29.92
N ASN A 208 -33.54 8.66 31.13
CA ASN A 208 -32.50 7.84 31.72
C ASN A 208 -32.86 6.36 31.69
N ILE A 209 -31.98 5.49 31.24
CA ILE A 209 -31.89 4.13 31.79
C ILE A 209 -30.43 3.71 31.92
N ASN A 210 -30.02 3.64 33.16
CA ASN A 210 -28.84 3.03 33.70
C ASN A 210 -29.21 1.58 34.03
N THR A 211 -28.63 0.58 33.41
CA THR A 211 -28.54 -0.78 33.97
C THR A 211 -27.37 -1.52 33.35
N GLY A 212 -26.35 -1.77 34.20
CA GLY A 212 -25.30 -2.71 33.92
C GLY A 212 -25.82 -4.15 33.95
N GLU A 213 -25.32 -4.95 33.03
CA GLU A 213 -25.26 -6.40 33.21
C GLU A 213 -23.85 -6.86 32.84
N GLU A 214 -23.16 -7.36 33.89
CA GLU A 214 -21.92 -8.12 33.79
C GLU A 214 -22.22 -9.47 33.11
N ILE A 215 -21.50 -9.77 32.04
CA ILE A 215 -21.53 -11.10 31.43
C ILE A 215 -20.37 -11.92 32.03
N ASP A 216 -20.75 -12.95 32.80
CA ASP A 216 -19.87 -13.95 33.41
C ASP A 216 -19.41 -14.99 32.36
N PHE A 217 -18.11 -15.01 32.06
CA PHE A 217 -17.47 -16.00 31.17
C PHE A 217 -16.90 -17.18 31.95
N ASN A 218 -17.74 -17.95 32.64
CA ASN A 218 -17.38 -19.27 33.15
C ASN A 218 -18.56 -20.25 32.98
N LYS A 219 -18.69 -20.79 31.76
CA LYS A 219 -19.26 -22.11 31.53
C LYS A 219 -18.80 -22.66 30.21
#